data_f1e60bc47cc4d2d17b9fcfad335ecdec
#
_entry.id   f1e60bc47cc4d2d17b9fcfad335ecdec
#
_cell.length_a   1.000
_cell.length_b   1.000
_cell.length_c   1.000
_cell.angle_alpha   90.00
_cell.angle_beta   90.00
_cell.angle_gamma   90.00
#
_symmetry.space_group_name_H-M   'P 1'
#
loop_
_entity.id
_entity.type
_entity.pdbx_description
1 polymer ?
#
loop_
_entity_poly.entity_id
_entity_poly.type
_entity_poly.pdbx_seq_one_letter_code
_entity_poly.pdbx_strand_id
1 'polypeptide(L)'
;MRGGGHAAALLSEGSPREPGRTASLAATPEGVTAPPESAGAGARDELGAHVSVAGGVQTAPRRAAEIGAANFQLFTKQPNRWAEPGIDDEAAAAFKAACAEHGIAVAGAHDSYLINLSSPNRRLWRMSQRSFESELRRCVRLDLDFLVTHPGNATDGHIEAGLARNARGVTESLEAVEGRTRVLLELTAGAGTTVGASFENLRSILDRIPESRRGRVGICFDTCHAYSAGYDLVGDYDGVWEAFDRVLGLERLGLIHVNDSQHPFDSRKDRHEEIGEGSLGESPFRRLMRDARLRHVPKILETPKGEDGADADIRNLARLRSYRSDAAGTSR
;
A
#
# COMPACT_ATOMS: atom_id res chain seq x y z
N MET A 1 -71.10 4.24 7.18
CA MET A 1 -71.54 4.36 8.59
C MET A 1 -70.34 4.85 9.34
N ARG A 2 -70.28 6.11 9.64
CA ARG A 2 -70.52 6.75 10.92
C ARG A 2 -69.53 6.24 11.97
N GLY A 3 -68.72 7.03 12.64
CA GLY A 3 -68.69 8.41 13.11
C GLY A 3 -67.49 8.47 14.02
N GLY A 4 -66.79 9.48 14.09
CA GLY A 4 -67.04 10.72 14.87
C GLY A 4 -66.49 10.56 16.25
N GLY A 5 -65.79 11.42 16.79
CA GLY A 5 -65.56 12.81 16.93
C GLY A 5 -64.58 13.08 18.07
N HIS A 6 -63.83 14.13 18.01
CA HIS A 6 -63.91 15.35 18.83
C HIS A 6 -63.55 15.14 20.31
N ALA A 7 -62.80 15.98 21.01
CA ALA A 7 -62.39 17.38 20.96
C ALA A 7 -61.41 17.58 22.13
N ALA A 8 -60.39 18.34 22.01
CA ALA A 8 -60.23 19.77 22.31
C ALA A 8 -60.01 20.12 23.79
N ALA A 9 -58.91 20.80 24.05
CA ALA A 9 -58.68 22.10 24.69
C ALA A 9 -58.63 22.08 26.23
N LEU A 10 -57.84 22.83 26.97
CA LEU A 10 -57.48 24.27 26.99
C LEU A 10 -56.35 24.50 27.99
N LEU A 11 -55.36 25.35 27.66
CA LEU A 11 -54.88 26.58 28.29
C LEU A 11 -54.60 26.65 29.79
N SER A 12 -53.40 27.15 30.15
CA SER A 12 -53.12 28.45 30.79
C SER A 12 -51.62 28.53 31.18
N GLU A 13 -50.89 29.40 30.59
CA GLU A 13 -50.44 30.74 30.97
C GLU A 13 -49.71 30.82 32.33
N GLY A 14 -48.49 31.41 32.25
CA GLY A 14 -47.81 31.97 33.41
C GLY A 14 -46.29 32.17 33.25
N SER A 15 -45.91 33.23 32.54
CA SER A 15 -44.61 33.94 32.75
C SER A 15 -44.83 35.05 33.80
N PRO A 16 -43.86 35.80 34.33
CA PRO A 16 -42.42 35.96 34.03
C PRO A 16 -41.48 36.12 35.27
N ARG A 17 -40.18 36.17 35.09
CA ARG A 17 -39.21 37.22 35.52
C ARG A 17 -37.78 36.70 35.70
N GLU A 18 -36.91 37.30 34.90
CA GLU A 18 -35.47 37.48 35.14
C GLU A 18 -35.25 38.51 36.27
N PRO A 19 -33.99 38.79 36.77
CA PRO A 19 -32.66 38.60 36.19
C PRO A 19 -31.57 38.24 37.23
N GLY A 20 -30.36 37.91 36.75
CA GLY A 20 -29.19 38.05 37.61
C GLY A 20 -27.94 37.30 37.19
N ARG A 21 -27.12 37.96 36.39
CA ARG A 21 -25.64 38.03 36.36
C ARG A 21 -24.86 36.92 37.05
N THR A 22 -23.97 36.22 36.39
CA THR A 22 -22.54 36.58 36.36
C THR A 22 -21.80 35.70 35.38
N ALA A 23 -20.87 36.33 34.67
CA ALA A 23 -19.93 35.71 33.74
C ALA A 23 -18.99 34.74 34.45
N SER A 24 -18.70 33.58 33.82
CA SER A 24 -17.45 32.88 34.04
C SER A 24 -17.01 32.21 32.75
N LEU A 25 -15.88 32.62 32.33
CA LEU A 25 -14.91 32.21 31.35
C LEU A 25 -15.07 30.77 30.79
N ALA A 26 -15.16 30.74 29.48
CA ALA A 26 -14.94 29.57 28.64
C ALA A 26 -13.51 29.05 28.85
N ALA A 27 -13.39 27.82 29.33
CA ALA A 27 -12.15 27.05 29.25
C ALA A 27 -12.12 26.39 27.88
N THR A 28 -11.19 26.83 27.05
CA THR A 28 -10.72 26.10 25.85
C THR A 28 -10.12 24.77 26.29
N PRO A 29 -10.41 23.64 25.63
CA PRO A 29 -9.63 22.44 25.86
C PRO A 29 -8.26 22.62 25.22
N GLU A 30 -7.27 22.68 26.09
CA GLU A 30 -5.86 22.68 25.72
C GLU A 30 -5.48 21.35 25.08
N GLY A 31 -4.79 21.46 23.93
CA GLY A 31 -3.59 20.70 23.63
C GLY A 31 -3.76 19.20 23.38
N VAL A 32 -4.16 18.80 22.20
CA VAL A 32 -3.60 17.57 21.60
C VAL A 32 -2.13 17.88 21.33
N THR A 33 -1.28 17.51 22.26
CA THR A 33 0.17 17.52 22.07
C THR A 33 0.51 16.52 20.97
N ALA A 34 1.08 17.02 19.89
CA ALA A 34 1.77 16.19 18.92
C ALA A 34 2.78 15.28 19.64
N PRO A 35 2.98 14.03 19.19
CA PRO A 35 4.00 13.17 19.78
C PRO A 35 5.36 13.86 19.65
N PRO A 36 6.25 13.72 20.63
CA PRO A 36 7.54 14.39 20.62
C PRO A 36 8.34 13.97 19.39
N GLU A 37 8.79 14.95 18.62
CA GLU A 37 9.86 14.74 17.63
C GLU A 37 11.06 14.12 18.37
N SER A 38 11.32 12.85 18.09
CA SER A 38 12.52 12.17 18.58
C SER A 38 13.73 12.81 17.91
N ALA A 39 14.41 13.67 18.64
CA ALA A 39 15.69 14.23 18.25
C ALA A 39 16.70 13.10 18.06
N GLY A 40 17.34 13.01 16.88
CA GLY A 40 18.66 12.43 16.71
C GLY A 40 18.76 10.95 16.36
N ALA A 41 17.78 10.33 15.67
CA ALA A 41 18.03 9.11 14.91
C ALA A 41 18.40 9.53 13.48
N GLY A 42 19.57 9.15 12.96
CA GLY A 42 19.92 9.33 11.55
C GLY A 42 18.76 8.84 10.68
N ALA A 43 18.45 9.59 9.61
CA ALA A 43 17.34 9.28 8.73
C ALA A 43 17.37 7.79 8.37
N ARG A 44 16.32 7.05 8.76
CA ARG A 44 16.21 5.62 8.47
C ARG A 44 16.25 5.44 6.96
N ASP A 45 16.97 4.41 6.51
CA ASP A 45 16.98 4.04 5.11
C ASP A 45 15.60 3.45 4.74
N GLU A 46 14.89 4.09 3.83
CA GLU A 46 13.58 3.64 3.36
C GLU A 46 13.65 2.55 2.28
N LEU A 47 14.85 2.09 1.93
CA LEU A 47 15.07 1.12 0.87
C LEU A 47 14.99 -0.33 1.37
N GLY A 48 14.49 -1.19 0.51
CA GLY A 48 14.37 -2.61 0.73
C GLY A 48 14.19 -3.42 -0.55
N ALA A 49 13.95 -4.72 -0.40
CA ALA A 49 13.69 -5.63 -1.51
C ALA A 49 12.69 -6.71 -1.13
N HIS A 50 12.10 -7.35 -2.14
CA HIS A 50 11.33 -8.57 -1.95
C HIS A 50 12.28 -9.73 -1.64
N VAL A 51 12.16 -10.34 -0.47
CA VAL A 51 13.10 -11.38 0.00
C VAL A 51 12.44 -12.76 0.09
N SER A 52 13.26 -13.79 -0.07
CA SER A 52 12.81 -15.19 0.02
C SER A 52 12.52 -15.60 1.46
N VAL A 53 11.47 -16.43 1.64
CA VAL A 53 11.12 -17.10 2.90
C VAL A 53 11.54 -18.57 2.93
N ALA A 54 12.46 -19.01 2.07
CA ALA A 54 12.95 -20.37 2.07
C ALA A 54 13.58 -20.72 3.44
N GLY A 55 13.13 -21.81 4.05
CA GLY A 55 13.51 -22.19 5.43
C GLY A 55 12.62 -21.60 6.53
N GLY A 56 11.52 -20.91 6.14
CA GLY A 56 10.53 -20.32 7.05
C GLY A 56 10.57 -18.79 7.06
N VAL A 57 9.44 -18.17 7.44
CA VAL A 57 9.27 -16.71 7.43
C VAL A 57 10.30 -15.98 8.30
N GLN A 58 10.74 -16.62 9.40
CA GLN A 58 11.73 -16.06 10.33
C GLN A 58 13.12 -15.85 9.71
N THR A 59 13.37 -16.39 8.49
CA THR A 59 14.62 -16.16 7.77
C THR A 59 14.66 -14.86 6.98
N ALA A 60 13.49 -14.27 6.69
CA ALA A 60 13.37 -13.08 5.84
C ALA A 60 14.07 -11.84 6.44
N PRO A 61 13.94 -11.51 7.75
CA PRO A 61 14.62 -10.34 8.33
C PRO A 61 16.14 -10.41 8.19
N ARG A 62 16.74 -11.58 8.43
CA ARG A 62 18.18 -11.80 8.25
C ARG A 62 18.60 -11.60 6.79
N ARG A 63 17.83 -12.12 5.82
CA ARG A 63 18.12 -11.93 4.39
C ARG A 63 18.02 -10.47 3.96
N ALA A 64 17.06 -9.73 4.51
CA ALA A 64 16.99 -8.29 4.28
C ALA A 64 18.24 -7.58 4.82
N ALA A 65 18.67 -7.92 6.03
CA ALA A 65 19.89 -7.34 6.61
C ALA A 65 21.15 -7.71 5.82
N GLU A 66 21.27 -8.95 5.31
CA GLU A 66 22.39 -9.41 4.49
C GLU A 66 22.57 -8.60 3.19
N ILE A 67 21.48 -8.11 2.59
CA ILE A 67 21.54 -7.21 1.43
C ILE A 67 21.62 -5.72 1.84
N GLY A 68 21.73 -5.42 3.12
CA GLY A 68 21.78 -4.05 3.65
C GLY A 68 20.45 -3.32 3.60
N ALA A 69 19.31 -4.02 3.58
CA ALA A 69 17.97 -3.44 3.56
C ALA A 69 17.41 -3.29 4.97
N ALA A 70 16.79 -2.14 5.25
CA ALA A 70 16.06 -1.88 6.50
C ALA A 70 14.55 -2.20 6.36
N ASN A 71 14.08 -2.38 5.15
CA ASN A 71 12.70 -2.72 4.82
C ASN A 71 12.67 -3.96 3.93
N PHE A 72 11.57 -4.69 3.95
CA PHE A 72 11.40 -5.79 3.01
C PHE A 72 9.94 -6.14 2.77
N GLN A 73 9.71 -6.88 1.69
CA GLN A 73 8.47 -7.54 1.34
C GLN A 73 8.73 -9.04 1.17
N LEU A 74 7.72 -9.85 1.43
CA LEU A 74 7.79 -11.29 1.26
C LEU A 74 6.46 -11.86 0.73
N PHE A 75 6.46 -13.12 0.32
CA PHE A 75 5.24 -13.91 0.19
C PHE A 75 4.98 -14.70 1.47
N THR A 76 3.75 -14.62 2.00
CA THR A 76 3.37 -15.41 3.20
C THR A 76 3.10 -16.87 2.88
N LYS A 77 3.07 -17.23 1.60
CA LYS A 77 2.92 -18.59 1.06
C LYS A 77 3.56 -18.69 -0.32
N GLN A 78 3.52 -19.87 -0.93
CA GLN A 78 3.91 -20.03 -2.32
C GLN A 78 2.92 -19.28 -3.24
N PRO A 79 3.37 -18.27 -4.03
CA PRO A 79 2.46 -17.36 -4.75
C PRO A 79 1.67 -18.03 -5.87
N ASN A 80 2.09 -19.22 -6.32
CA ASN A 80 1.45 -19.97 -7.41
C ASN A 80 0.59 -21.15 -6.90
N ARG A 81 0.26 -21.20 -5.60
CA ARG A 81 -0.54 -22.28 -5.03
C ARG A 81 -1.68 -21.76 -4.16
N TRP A 82 -2.81 -22.44 -4.23
CA TRP A 82 -3.99 -22.16 -3.40
C TRP A 82 -3.88 -22.69 -1.96
N ALA A 83 -2.84 -23.46 -1.65
CA ALA A 83 -2.60 -23.95 -0.30
C ALA A 83 -2.40 -22.77 0.67
N GLU A 84 -3.05 -22.85 1.83
CA GLU A 84 -3.01 -21.81 2.87
C GLU A 84 -2.26 -22.37 4.10
N PRO A 85 -0.92 -22.24 4.15
CA PRO A 85 -0.15 -22.71 5.29
C PRO A 85 -0.50 -21.91 6.55
N GLY A 86 -0.53 -22.58 7.69
CA GLY A 86 -0.55 -21.92 8.99
C GLY A 86 0.83 -21.33 9.33
N ILE A 87 0.82 -20.30 10.15
CA ILE A 87 2.00 -19.81 10.87
C ILE A 87 1.70 -20.03 12.35
N ASP A 88 2.48 -20.88 13.00
CA ASP A 88 2.33 -21.15 14.43
C ASP A 88 2.89 -20.00 15.30
N ASP A 89 2.68 -20.08 16.62
CA ASP A 89 3.12 -19.03 17.54
C ASP A 89 4.64 -18.94 17.64
N GLU A 90 5.34 -20.07 17.52
CA GLU A 90 6.79 -20.13 17.58
C GLU A 90 7.41 -19.43 16.36
N ALA A 91 6.95 -19.74 15.14
CA ALA A 91 7.41 -19.09 13.92
C ALA A 91 7.11 -17.58 13.91
N ALA A 92 5.92 -17.19 14.41
CA ALA A 92 5.56 -15.78 14.49
C ALA A 92 6.43 -15.03 15.52
N ALA A 93 6.71 -15.63 16.67
CA ALA A 93 7.59 -15.04 17.67
C ALA A 93 9.03 -14.94 17.17
N ALA A 94 9.55 -15.99 16.54
CA ALA A 94 10.88 -16.00 15.95
C ALA A 94 11.02 -14.93 14.83
N PHE A 95 10.00 -14.75 14.00
CA PHE A 95 10.00 -13.71 12.97
C PHE A 95 10.10 -12.30 13.60
N LYS A 96 9.26 -11.99 14.60
CA LYS A 96 9.26 -10.70 15.27
C LYS A 96 10.58 -10.42 16.00
N ALA A 97 11.14 -11.44 16.64
CA ALA A 97 12.46 -11.36 17.29
C ALA A 97 13.55 -11.05 16.25
N ALA A 98 13.55 -11.73 15.11
CA ALA A 98 14.51 -11.50 14.04
C ALA A 98 14.35 -10.09 13.41
N CYS A 99 13.13 -9.58 13.26
CA CYS A 99 12.91 -8.18 12.82
C CYS A 99 13.55 -7.19 13.79
N ALA A 100 13.37 -7.39 15.08
CA ALA A 100 13.98 -6.54 16.12
C ALA A 100 15.51 -6.65 16.14
N GLU A 101 16.05 -7.88 16.07
CA GLU A 101 17.48 -8.15 16.05
C GLU A 101 18.19 -7.49 14.88
N HIS A 102 17.58 -7.53 13.70
CA HIS A 102 18.16 -6.98 12.47
C HIS A 102 17.74 -5.52 12.18
N GLY A 103 17.05 -4.87 13.11
CA GLY A 103 16.67 -3.46 12.99
C GLY A 103 15.74 -3.16 11.81
N ILE A 104 14.86 -4.11 11.46
CA ILE A 104 13.89 -3.93 10.38
C ILE A 104 12.89 -2.83 10.75
N ALA A 105 12.77 -1.84 9.88
CA ALA A 105 11.90 -0.68 10.09
C ALA A 105 10.49 -0.90 9.57
N VAL A 106 10.36 -1.51 8.38
CA VAL A 106 9.08 -1.82 7.72
C VAL A 106 9.14 -3.21 7.10
N ALA A 107 8.17 -4.03 7.41
CA ALA A 107 8.02 -5.35 6.83
C ALA A 107 6.59 -5.52 6.28
N GLY A 108 6.48 -6.06 5.07
CA GLY A 108 5.19 -6.31 4.44
C GLY A 108 5.17 -7.57 3.61
N ALA A 109 4.01 -7.84 3.04
CA ALA A 109 3.82 -8.95 2.12
C ALA A 109 3.18 -8.49 0.81
N HIS A 110 3.39 -9.27 -0.24
CA HIS A 110 2.58 -9.26 -1.44
C HIS A 110 1.67 -10.49 -1.46
N ASP A 111 0.46 -10.38 -1.99
CA ASP A 111 -0.45 -11.50 -2.09
C ASP A 111 -0.10 -12.43 -3.27
N SER A 112 -0.74 -13.59 -3.30
CA SER A 112 -0.53 -14.62 -4.33
C SER A 112 -1.02 -14.15 -5.71
N TYR A 113 -0.25 -14.43 -6.77
CA TYR A 113 -0.63 -14.18 -8.17
C TYR A 113 -1.94 -14.83 -8.62
N LEU A 114 -2.44 -15.81 -7.85
CA LEU A 114 -3.70 -16.49 -8.15
C LEU A 114 -4.93 -15.69 -7.70
N ILE A 115 -4.74 -14.71 -6.82
CA ILE A 115 -5.82 -13.90 -6.27
C ILE A 115 -6.33 -12.93 -7.35
N ASN A 116 -7.64 -12.96 -7.59
CA ASN A 116 -8.31 -12.05 -8.50
C ASN A 116 -9.66 -11.62 -7.89
N LEU A 117 -9.62 -10.56 -7.09
CA LEU A 117 -10.80 -9.99 -6.44
C LEU A 117 -11.73 -9.25 -7.42
N SER A 118 -11.28 -9.03 -8.66
CA SER A 118 -12.09 -8.42 -9.73
C SER A 118 -12.79 -9.45 -10.62
N SER A 119 -12.57 -10.75 -10.39
CA SER A 119 -13.07 -11.82 -11.25
C SER A 119 -14.59 -11.84 -11.35
N PRO A 120 -15.17 -11.94 -12.58
CA PRO A 120 -16.60 -12.18 -12.78
C PRO A 120 -17.00 -13.64 -12.46
N ASN A 121 -16.05 -14.55 -12.45
CA ASN A 121 -16.29 -15.94 -12.07
C ASN A 121 -16.48 -16.05 -10.56
N ARG A 122 -17.73 -16.32 -10.13
CA ARG A 122 -18.10 -16.36 -8.70
C ARG A 122 -17.30 -17.38 -7.89
N ARG A 123 -16.91 -18.53 -8.50
CA ARG A 123 -16.10 -19.55 -7.81
C ARG A 123 -14.68 -19.04 -7.60
N LEU A 124 -14.05 -18.49 -8.65
CA LEU A 124 -12.71 -17.93 -8.56
C LEU A 124 -12.69 -16.73 -7.60
N TRP A 125 -13.67 -15.85 -7.67
CA TRP A 125 -13.78 -14.70 -6.76
C TRP A 125 -13.83 -15.15 -5.29
N ARG A 126 -14.66 -16.17 -4.97
CA ARG A 126 -14.74 -16.69 -3.60
C ARG A 126 -13.45 -17.37 -3.14
N MET A 127 -12.75 -18.06 -4.04
CA MET A 127 -11.45 -18.65 -3.74
C MET A 127 -10.42 -17.55 -3.46
N SER A 128 -10.40 -16.52 -4.29
CA SER A 128 -9.52 -15.36 -4.15
C SER A 128 -9.77 -14.61 -2.83
N GLN A 129 -11.03 -14.34 -2.52
CA GLN A 129 -11.41 -13.66 -1.28
C GLN A 129 -10.97 -14.45 -0.03
N ARG A 130 -11.17 -15.76 0.01
CA ARG A 130 -10.71 -16.62 1.13
C ARG A 130 -9.20 -16.66 1.24
N SER A 131 -8.50 -16.74 0.11
CA SER A 131 -7.04 -16.73 0.08
C SER A 131 -6.50 -15.38 0.56
N PHE A 132 -7.05 -14.27 0.07
CA PHE A 132 -6.69 -12.93 0.47
C PHE A 132 -6.92 -12.70 1.98
N GLU A 133 -8.07 -13.13 2.51
CA GLU A 133 -8.36 -13.09 3.95
C GLU A 133 -7.33 -13.90 4.76
N SER A 134 -6.98 -15.11 4.29
CA SER A 134 -5.97 -15.96 4.94
C SER A 134 -4.58 -15.31 4.91
N GLU A 135 -4.21 -14.64 3.81
CA GLU A 135 -2.95 -13.89 3.72
C GLU A 135 -2.95 -12.69 4.68
N LEU A 136 -4.04 -11.95 4.74
CA LEU A 136 -4.19 -10.84 5.68
C LEU A 136 -4.08 -11.31 7.15
N ARG A 137 -4.67 -12.47 7.48
CA ARG A 137 -4.52 -13.08 8.82
C ARG A 137 -3.06 -13.43 9.14
N ARG A 138 -2.31 -13.96 8.16
CA ARG A 138 -0.87 -14.24 8.34
C ARG A 138 -0.08 -12.94 8.53
N CYS A 139 -0.40 -11.89 7.77
CA CYS A 139 0.23 -10.58 7.93
C CYS A 139 0.00 -10.02 9.34
N VAL A 140 -1.23 -10.06 9.84
CA VAL A 140 -1.56 -9.63 11.21
C VAL A 140 -0.79 -10.46 12.25
N ARG A 141 -0.71 -11.79 12.08
CA ARG A 141 0.00 -12.68 13.00
C ARG A 141 1.49 -12.38 13.06
N LEU A 142 2.10 -12.08 11.92
CA LEU A 142 3.50 -11.67 11.80
C LEU A 142 3.75 -10.22 12.19
N ASP A 143 2.69 -9.44 12.44
CA ASP A 143 2.75 -8.02 12.71
C ASP A 143 3.31 -7.19 11.53
N LEU A 144 3.01 -7.60 10.30
CA LEU A 144 3.42 -6.89 9.10
C LEU A 144 2.67 -5.57 8.93
N ASP A 145 3.35 -4.57 8.39
CA ASP A 145 2.79 -3.23 8.19
C ASP A 145 1.76 -3.20 7.06
N PHE A 146 2.00 -4.00 6.01
CA PHE A 146 1.12 -4.01 4.82
C PHE A 146 1.01 -5.37 4.14
N LEU A 147 -0.07 -5.50 3.36
CA LEU A 147 -0.28 -6.54 2.34
C LEU A 147 -0.57 -5.83 1.01
N VAL A 148 0.34 -5.93 0.03
CA VAL A 148 0.14 -5.44 -1.33
C VAL A 148 -0.72 -6.42 -2.11
N THR A 149 -1.60 -5.91 -2.96
CA THR A 149 -2.44 -6.70 -3.84
C THR A 149 -2.67 -6.00 -5.18
N HIS A 150 -2.54 -6.76 -6.28
CA HIS A 150 -3.08 -6.32 -7.56
C HIS A 150 -4.60 -6.33 -7.50
N PRO A 151 -5.31 -5.28 -7.94
CA PRO A 151 -6.78 -5.29 -7.95
C PRO A 151 -7.39 -6.43 -8.77
N GLY A 152 -6.65 -7.01 -9.71
CA GLY A 152 -7.03 -8.20 -10.48
C GLY A 152 -7.54 -7.89 -11.89
N ASN A 153 -8.29 -8.83 -12.47
CA ASN A 153 -8.72 -8.79 -13.86
C ASN A 153 -10.24 -8.97 -14.00
N ALA A 154 -10.89 -8.05 -14.68
CA ALA A 154 -12.30 -8.14 -15.08
C ALA A 154 -12.40 -8.88 -16.42
N THR A 155 -12.25 -10.22 -16.40
CA THR A 155 -12.14 -11.04 -17.62
C THR A 155 -13.39 -11.06 -18.49
N ASP A 156 -14.49 -10.47 -18.01
CA ASP A 156 -15.72 -10.19 -18.76
C ASP A 156 -15.68 -8.84 -19.52
N GLY A 157 -14.60 -8.07 -19.38
CA GLY A 157 -14.43 -6.74 -19.97
C GLY A 157 -15.17 -5.62 -19.22
N HIS A 158 -15.94 -5.93 -18.18
CA HIS A 158 -16.71 -4.95 -17.42
C HIS A 158 -15.86 -4.38 -16.26
N ILE A 159 -14.99 -3.42 -16.57
CA ILE A 159 -14.03 -2.83 -15.63
C ILE A 159 -14.74 -2.29 -14.38
N GLU A 160 -15.79 -1.48 -14.52
CA GLU A 160 -16.56 -0.92 -13.39
C GLU A 160 -17.10 -1.97 -12.43
N ALA A 161 -17.62 -3.08 -12.98
CA ALA A 161 -18.05 -4.19 -12.16
C ALA A 161 -16.87 -4.92 -11.50
N GLY A 162 -15.71 -4.96 -12.17
CA GLY A 162 -14.44 -5.46 -11.60
C GLY A 162 -13.98 -4.63 -10.40
N LEU A 163 -13.98 -3.30 -10.53
CA LEU A 163 -13.65 -2.38 -9.43
C LEU A 163 -14.57 -2.58 -8.22
N ALA A 164 -15.89 -2.73 -8.47
CA ALA A 164 -16.85 -2.98 -7.41
C ALA A 164 -16.65 -4.35 -6.73
N ARG A 165 -16.30 -5.40 -7.49
CA ARG A 165 -15.99 -6.72 -6.95
C ARG A 165 -14.73 -6.70 -6.08
N ASN A 166 -13.67 -5.98 -6.52
CA ASN A 166 -12.44 -5.80 -5.76
C ASN A 166 -12.74 -5.08 -4.44
N ALA A 167 -13.36 -3.91 -4.48
CA ALA A 167 -13.70 -3.13 -3.29
C ALA A 167 -14.51 -3.95 -2.27
N ARG A 168 -15.47 -4.76 -2.73
CA ARG A 168 -16.23 -5.67 -1.88
C ARG A 168 -15.33 -6.72 -1.24
N GLY A 169 -14.45 -7.36 -2.00
CA GLY A 169 -13.55 -8.41 -1.48
C GLY A 169 -12.60 -7.86 -0.43
N VAL A 170 -12.02 -6.68 -0.66
CA VAL A 170 -11.17 -5.98 0.31
C VAL A 170 -11.96 -5.62 1.56
N THR A 171 -13.18 -5.06 1.41
CA THR A 171 -14.04 -4.69 2.53
C THR A 171 -14.38 -5.89 3.40
N GLU A 172 -14.92 -6.97 2.81
CA GLU A 172 -15.27 -8.19 3.52
C GLU A 172 -14.07 -8.78 4.27
N SER A 173 -12.87 -8.74 3.67
CA SER A 173 -11.65 -9.23 4.32
C SER A 173 -11.19 -8.35 5.48
N LEU A 174 -11.30 -7.03 5.36
CA LEU A 174 -10.99 -6.09 6.43
C LEU A 174 -12.00 -6.13 7.58
N GLU A 175 -13.25 -6.55 7.32
CA GLU A 175 -14.26 -6.80 8.34
C GLU A 175 -14.01 -8.12 9.08
N ALA A 176 -13.53 -9.14 8.37
CA ALA A 176 -13.24 -10.46 8.93
C ALA A 176 -11.90 -10.52 9.69
N VAL A 177 -10.98 -9.57 9.44
CA VAL A 177 -9.62 -9.58 9.98
C VAL A 177 -9.28 -8.23 10.61
N GLU A 178 -9.41 -8.15 11.92
CA GLU A 178 -8.97 -6.98 12.67
C GLU A 178 -7.44 -6.94 12.81
N GLY A 179 -6.87 -5.75 12.95
CA GLY A 179 -5.43 -5.55 13.12
C GLY A 179 -4.95 -4.26 12.47
N ARG A 180 -3.64 -3.97 12.60
CA ARG A 180 -3.02 -2.74 12.08
C ARG A 180 -2.54 -2.86 10.63
N THR A 181 -2.35 -4.08 10.12
CA THR A 181 -1.87 -4.33 8.75
C THR A 181 -2.77 -3.60 7.73
N ARG A 182 -2.15 -2.80 6.87
CA ARG A 182 -2.84 -2.08 5.81
C ARG A 182 -2.90 -2.94 4.54
N VAL A 183 -3.94 -2.80 3.76
CA VAL A 183 -4.03 -3.33 2.39
C VAL A 183 -3.56 -2.23 1.45
N LEU A 184 -2.58 -2.50 0.60
CA LEU A 184 -2.11 -1.56 -0.41
C LEU A 184 -2.54 -2.04 -1.79
N LEU A 185 -3.42 -1.25 -2.43
CA LEU A 185 -3.84 -1.49 -3.80
C LEU A 185 -2.73 -1.04 -4.74
N GLU A 186 -2.22 -1.95 -5.55
CA GLU A 186 -1.12 -1.63 -6.44
C GLU A 186 -1.60 -1.11 -7.79
N LEU A 187 -0.94 -0.05 -8.27
CA LEU A 187 -1.08 0.40 -9.65
C LEU A 187 -0.53 -0.67 -10.59
N THR A 188 -1.33 -1.12 -11.54
CA THR A 188 -0.96 -2.21 -12.46
C THR A 188 -0.59 -1.70 -13.86
N ALA A 189 0.17 -2.49 -14.63
CA ALA A 189 0.65 -2.11 -15.96
C ALA A 189 -0.45 -1.95 -17.04
N GLY A 190 -1.68 -2.37 -16.75
CA GLY A 190 -2.81 -2.19 -17.67
C GLY A 190 -2.91 -3.21 -18.79
N ALA A 191 -2.36 -4.42 -18.59
CA ALA A 191 -2.46 -5.50 -19.57
C ALA A 191 -3.89 -6.05 -19.68
N GLY A 192 -4.45 -6.13 -20.88
CA GLY A 192 -5.72 -6.79 -21.17
C GLY A 192 -6.90 -6.19 -20.38
N THR A 193 -7.51 -6.98 -19.49
CA THR A 193 -8.67 -6.62 -18.67
C THR A 193 -8.29 -6.33 -17.21
N THR A 194 -7.03 -5.99 -16.96
CA THR A 194 -6.51 -5.64 -15.63
C THR A 194 -7.23 -4.40 -15.11
N VAL A 195 -7.65 -4.44 -13.86
CA VAL A 195 -8.17 -3.28 -13.12
C VAL A 195 -7.05 -2.66 -12.28
N GLY A 196 -7.20 -1.37 -12.00
CA GLY A 196 -6.17 -0.64 -11.23
C GLY A 196 -5.04 -0.07 -12.07
N ALA A 197 -5.20 0.03 -13.39
CA ALA A 197 -4.20 0.59 -14.29
C ALA A 197 -4.22 2.13 -14.38
N SER A 198 -5.14 2.79 -13.67
CA SER A 198 -5.14 4.24 -13.56
C SER A 198 -5.44 4.69 -12.13
N PHE A 199 -5.03 5.91 -11.81
CA PHE A 199 -5.32 6.51 -10.50
C PHE A 199 -6.83 6.60 -10.24
N GLU A 200 -7.64 6.86 -11.27
CA GLU A 200 -9.09 6.89 -11.20
C GLU A 200 -9.68 5.51 -10.88
N ASN A 201 -9.08 4.42 -11.40
CA ASN A 201 -9.48 3.07 -11.04
C ASN A 201 -9.25 2.80 -9.55
N LEU A 202 -8.05 3.13 -9.04
CA LEU A 202 -7.70 2.97 -7.64
C LEU A 202 -8.60 3.86 -6.75
N ARG A 203 -8.83 5.10 -7.15
CA ARG A 203 -9.76 6.01 -6.48
C ARG A 203 -11.18 5.42 -6.43
N SER A 204 -11.65 4.88 -7.53
CA SER A 204 -12.97 4.23 -7.64
C SER A 204 -13.11 3.05 -6.68
N ILE A 205 -12.06 2.24 -6.48
CA ILE A 205 -12.04 1.18 -5.47
C ILE A 205 -12.12 1.78 -4.07
N LEU A 206 -11.26 2.76 -3.75
CA LEU A 206 -11.22 3.42 -2.43
C LEU A 206 -12.57 4.04 -2.06
N ASP A 207 -13.25 4.70 -2.99
CA ASP A 207 -14.52 5.35 -2.72
C ASP A 207 -15.65 4.37 -2.41
N ARG A 208 -15.56 3.12 -2.89
CA ARG A 208 -16.50 2.04 -2.59
C ARG A 208 -16.25 1.32 -1.27
N ILE A 209 -15.07 1.52 -0.67
CA ILE A 209 -14.75 0.96 0.65
C ILE A 209 -15.37 1.87 1.73
N PRO A 210 -16.09 1.32 2.71
CA PRO A 210 -16.67 2.10 3.81
C PRO A 210 -15.62 2.94 4.53
N GLU A 211 -15.98 4.16 4.92
CA GLU A 211 -15.07 5.09 5.59
C GLU A 211 -14.41 4.49 6.84
N SER A 212 -15.18 3.70 7.60
CA SER A 212 -14.70 2.99 8.80
C SER A 212 -13.55 2.00 8.52
N ARG A 213 -13.37 1.55 7.28
CA ARG A 213 -12.30 0.62 6.86
C ARG A 213 -11.25 1.29 5.98
N ARG A 214 -11.57 2.45 5.39
CA ARG A 214 -10.72 3.17 4.43
C ARG A 214 -9.37 3.58 5.02
N GLY A 215 -9.28 3.81 6.32
CA GLY A 215 -8.02 4.09 7.02
C GLY A 215 -7.01 2.95 6.97
N ARG A 216 -7.45 1.70 6.73
CA ARG A 216 -6.60 0.53 6.55
C ARG A 216 -6.26 0.22 5.09
N VAL A 217 -6.64 1.11 4.14
CA VAL A 217 -6.34 0.93 2.72
C VAL A 217 -5.47 2.08 2.22
N GLY A 218 -4.43 1.74 1.49
CA GLY A 218 -3.51 2.68 0.85
C GLY A 218 -3.19 2.25 -0.57
N ILE A 219 -2.19 2.89 -1.14
CA ILE A 219 -1.74 2.65 -2.51
C ILE A 219 -0.29 2.20 -2.48
N CYS A 220 0.02 1.21 -3.33
CA CYS A 220 1.35 0.88 -3.78
C CYS A 220 1.55 1.44 -5.19
N PHE A 221 2.60 2.24 -5.39
CA PHE A 221 2.96 2.77 -6.70
C PHE A 221 4.16 1.99 -7.23
N ASP A 222 3.98 1.21 -8.30
CA ASP A 222 5.10 0.55 -8.99
C ASP A 222 5.57 1.40 -10.17
N THR A 223 6.86 1.70 -10.24
CA THR A 223 7.45 2.56 -11.27
C THR A 223 7.43 1.93 -12.65
N CYS A 224 7.63 0.61 -12.75
CA CYS A 224 7.51 -0.14 -14.01
C CYS A 224 6.05 -0.18 -14.49
N HIS A 225 5.12 -0.50 -13.59
CA HIS A 225 3.70 -0.54 -13.91
C HIS A 225 3.17 0.84 -14.34
N ALA A 226 3.53 1.90 -13.62
CA ALA A 226 3.15 3.27 -13.95
C ALA A 226 3.63 3.64 -15.36
N TYR A 227 4.90 3.40 -15.66
CA TYR A 227 5.48 3.68 -16.97
C TYR A 227 4.81 2.87 -18.09
N SER A 228 4.56 1.60 -17.82
CA SER A 228 3.85 0.70 -18.74
C SER A 228 2.38 1.08 -18.92
N ALA A 229 1.76 1.69 -17.89
CA ALA A 229 0.38 2.16 -17.94
C ALA A 229 0.21 3.57 -18.55
N GLY A 230 1.30 4.21 -19.00
CA GLY A 230 1.25 5.51 -19.67
C GLY A 230 1.49 6.71 -18.75
N TYR A 231 2.04 6.52 -17.55
CA TYR A 231 2.52 7.60 -16.69
C TYR A 231 3.99 7.88 -17.00
N ASP A 232 4.27 9.00 -17.66
CA ASP A 232 5.60 9.32 -18.18
C ASP A 232 6.55 9.83 -17.09
N LEU A 233 7.11 8.91 -16.32
CA LEU A 233 8.10 9.21 -15.29
C LEU A 233 9.41 9.77 -15.86
N VAL A 234 9.68 9.59 -17.14
CA VAL A 234 10.90 10.08 -17.81
C VAL A 234 10.73 11.51 -18.29
N GLY A 235 9.65 11.80 -19.04
CA GLY A 235 9.39 13.11 -19.63
C GLY A 235 8.63 14.07 -18.73
N ASP A 236 7.75 13.56 -17.85
CA ASP A 236 6.86 14.39 -17.01
C ASP A 236 6.73 13.86 -15.56
N TYR A 237 7.84 13.65 -14.90
CA TYR A 237 7.89 13.14 -13.53
C TYR A 237 6.99 13.93 -12.56
N ASP A 238 7.08 15.28 -12.56
CA ASP A 238 6.29 16.10 -11.64
C ASP A 238 4.81 16.04 -11.95
N GLY A 239 4.43 16.08 -13.23
CA GLY A 239 3.04 15.94 -13.64
C GLY A 239 2.42 14.60 -13.23
N VAL A 240 3.19 13.51 -13.23
CA VAL A 240 2.74 12.21 -12.71
C VAL A 240 2.41 12.29 -11.22
N TRP A 241 3.31 12.86 -10.40
CA TRP A 241 3.09 12.97 -8.95
C TRP A 241 2.01 13.98 -8.59
N GLU A 242 1.87 15.07 -9.35
CA GLU A 242 0.77 16.03 -9.21
C GLU A 242 -0.58 15.38 -9.55
N ALA A 243 -0.63 14.54 -10.58
CA ALA A 243 -1.82 13.77 -10.94
C ALA A 243 -2.17 12.74 -9.84
N PHE A 244 -1.16 12.04 -9.31
CA PHE A 244 -1.34 11.12 -8.19
C PHE A 244 -1.93 11.85 -6.97
N ASP A 245 -1.34 12.96 -6.56
CA ASP A 245 -1.80 13.73 -5.42
C ASP A 245 -3.23 14.26 -5.61
N ARG A 246 -3.52 14.82 -6.76
CA ARG A 246 -4.84 15.34 -7.10
C ARG A 246 -5.95 14.27 -7.07
N VAL A 247 -5.65 13.04 -7.53
CA VAL A 247 -6.66 11.98 -7.65
C VAL A 247 -6.74 11.13 -6.40
N LEU A 248 -5.61 10.75 -5.82
CA LEU A 248 -5.51 9.78 -4.72
C LEU A 248 -5.14 10.42 -3.39
N GLY A 249 -4.32 11.48 -3.40
CA GLY A 249 -3.69 12.07 -2.23
C GLY A 249 -2.37 11.36 -1.86
N LEU A 250 -1.29 12.13 -1.70
CA LEU A 250 0.03 11.58 -1.32
C LEU A 250 0.00 10.88 0.05
N GLU A 251 -0.89 11.26 0.94
CA GLU A 251 -1.08 10.64 2.25
C GLU A 251 -1.56 9.18 2.19
N ARG A 252 -2.07 8.75 1.03
CA ARG A 252 -2.48 7.36 0.79
C ARG A 252 -1.37 6.48 0.24
N LEU A 253 -0.29 7.08 -0.23
CA LEU A 253 0.87 6.34 -0.72
C LEU A 253 1.55 5.62 0.45
N GLY A 254 1.45 4.30 0.47
CA GLY A 254 1.99 3.46 1.54
C GLY A 254 3.29 2.78 1.17
N LEU A 255 3.57 2.63 -0.12
CA LEU A 255 4.72 1.91 -0.65
C LEU A 255 5.03 2.35 -2.08
N ILE A 256 6.29 2.31 -2.45
CA ILE A 256 6.72 2.39 -3.85
C ILE A 256 7.49 1.11 -4.17
N HIS A 257 7.03 0.36 -5.17
CA HIS A 257 7.86 -0.64 -5.83
C HIS A 257 8.77 0.08 -6.83
N VAL A 258 10.07 -0.09 -6.67
CA VAL A 258 11.07 0.62 -7.48
C VAL A 258 11.69 -0.36 -8.45
N ASN A 259 11.19 -0.35 -9.68
CA ASN A 259 11.58 -1.28 -10.74
C ASN A 259 11.76 -0.53 -12.04
N ASP A 260 12.80 -0.85 -12.82
CA ASP A 260 12.88 -0.40 -14.21
C ASP A 260 12.04 -1.32 -15.10
N SER A 261 11.84 -0.97 -16.36
CA SER A 261 10.99 -1.71 -17.29
C SER A 261 11.78 -2.24 -18.48
N GLN A 262 11.63 -3.53 -18.81
CA GLN A 262 12.16 -4.11 -20.03
C GLN A 262 11.48 -3.58 -21.30
N HIS A 263 10.32 -2.96 -21.16
CA HIS A 263 9.48 -2.53 -22.26
C HIS A 263 9.36 -1.01 -22.32
N PRO A 264 9.10 -0.44 -23.51
CA PRO A 264 8.97 0.99 -23.68
C PRO A 264 7.70 1.54 -22.99
N PHE A 265 7.65 2.87 -22.91
CA PHE A 265 6.51 3.63 -22.43
C PHE A 265 5.17 3.18 -23.05
N ASP A 266 4.11 3.15 -22.23
CA ASP A 266 2.73 2.77 -22.59
C ASP A 266 2.60 1.36 -23.23
N SER A 267 3.51 0.45 -22.90
CA SER A 267 3.56 -0.90 -23.47
C SER A 267 2.48 -1.84 -22.96
N ARG A 268 1.86 -1.54 -21.81
CA ARG A 268 0.92 -2.42 -21.10
C ARG A 268 1.53 -3.78 -20.73
N LYS A 269 2.84 -3.81 -20.48
CA LYS A 269 3.57 -5.05 -20.17
C LYS A 269 4.26 -4.90 -18.81
N ASP A 270 4.00 -5.88 -17.97
CA ASP A 270 4.63 -6.04 -16.66
C ASP A 270 5.88 -6.93 -16.81
N ARG A 271 7.05 -6.30 -16.89
CA ARG A 271 8.36 -6.96 -16.93
C ARG A 271 9.40 -6.03 -16.35
N HIS A 272 9.78 -6.33 -15.11
CA HIS A 272 10.77 -5.58 -14.35
C HIS A 272 12.18 -5.76 -14.93
N GLU A 273 13.01 -4.72 -14.77
CA GLU A 273 14.43 -4.71 -15.10
C GLU A 273 15.24 -4.14 -13.93
N GLU A 274 16.54 -4.37 -13.89
CA GLU A 274 17.44 -3.74 -12.93
C GLU A 274 17.44 -2.21 -13.09
N ILE A 275 17.63 -1.50 -11.98
CA ILE A 275 17.54 -0.03 -11.93
C ILE A 275 18.53 0.62 -12.89
N GLY A 276 18.00 1.40 -13.84
CA GLY A 276 18.77 2.13 -14.85
C GLY A 276 19.22 1.31 -16.04
N GLU A 277 18.85 0.02 -16.13
CA GLU A 277 19.18 -0.86 -17.24
C GLU A 277 18.01 -1.06 -18.21
N GLY A 278 16.83 -0.58 -17.84
CA GLY A 278 15.62 -0.67 -18.64
C GLY A 278 15.27 0.62 -19.39
N SER A 279 14.01 0.69 -19.80
CA SER A 279 13.48 1.79 -20.63
C SER A 279 13.21 3.08 -19.85
N LEU A 280 13.08 3.02 -18.51
CA LEU A 280 13.03 4.24 -17.70
C LEU A 280 14.43 4.87 -17.59
N GLY A 281 15.49 4.08 -17.54
CA GLY A 281 16.84 4.55 -17.30
C GLY A 281 17.03 5.18 -15.92
N GLU A 282 18.13 5.85 -15.68
CA GLU A 282 18.49 6.38 -14.35
C GLU A 282 17.70 7.62 -13.91
N SER A 283 17.25 8.46 -14.87
CA SER A 283 16.76 9.81 -14.60
C SER A 283 15.59 9.84 -13.60
N PRO A 284 14.50 9.07 -13.77
CA PRO A 284 13.37 9.09 -12.85
C PRO A 284 13.74 8.56 -11.46
N PHE A 285 14.66 7.59 -11.36
CA PHE A 285 15.11 7.08 -10.07
C PHE A 285 15.98 8.09 -9.31
N ARG A 286 16.82 8.88 -10.01
CA ARG A 286 17.55 10.00 -9.41
C ARG A 286 16.61 11.05 -8.84
N ARG A 287 15.52 11.37 -9.55
CA ARG A 287 14.48 12.28 -9.09
C ARG A 287 13.75 11.69 -7.88
N LEU A 288 13.32 10.42 -7.96
CA LEU A 288 12.63 9.72 -6.88
C LEU A 288 13.41 9.71 -5.57
N MET A 289 14.71 9.44 -5.63
CA MET A 289 15.57 9.39 -4.43
C MET A 289 15.85 10.74 -3.80
N ARG A 290 15.57 11.85 -4.51
CA ARG A 290 15.75 13.24 -4.06
C ARG A 290 14.43 13.93 -3.73
N ASP A 291 13.31 13.36 -4.13
CA ASP A 291 11.99 13.96 -3.92
C ASP A 291 11.61 13.98 -2.43
N ALA A 292 11.56 15.19 -1.88
CA ALA A 292 11.25 15.40 -0.47
C ALA A 292 9.82 14.92 -0.10
N ARG A 293 8.89 14.96 -1.05
CA ARG A 293 7.50 14.49 -0.87
C ARG A 293 7.45 13.00 -0.56
N LEU A 294 8.41 12.23 -1.11
CA LEU A 294 8.41 10.77 -1.11
C LEU A 294 9.47 10.16 -0.17
N ARG A 295 10.24 11.01 0.52
CA ARG A 295 11.38 10.57 1.34
C ARG A 295 10.98 9.59 2.43
N HIS A 296 9.80 9.75 3.02
CA HIS A 296 9.32 8.93 4.12
C HIS A 296 8.63 7.63 3.68
N VAL A 297 8.38 7.46 2.38
CA VAL A 297 7.66 6.30 1.84
C VAL A 297 8.64 5.14 1.65
N PRO A 298 8.36 3.94 2.20
CA PRO A 298 9.17 2.76 1.95
C PRO A 298 9.26 2.44 0.45
N LYS A 299 10.44 1.99 0.02
CA LYS A 299 10.74 1.65 -1.38
C LYS A 299 11.29 0.24 -1.45
N ILE A 300 10.64 -0.62 -2.21
CA ILE A 300 10.95 -2.06 -2.31
C ILE A 300 11.30 -2.41 -3.75
N LEU A 301 12.44 -3.07 -3.93
CA LEU A 301 12.86 -3.65 -5.20
C LEU A 301 12.14 -4.98 -5.44
N GLU A 302 11.65 -5.17 -6.66
CA GLU A 302 11.18 -6.45 -7.20
C GLU A 302 11.90 -6.78 -8.53
N THR A 303 13.10 -6.24 -8.68
CA THR A 303 13.94 -6.43 -9.87
C THR A 303 14.32 -7.90 -10.05
N PRO A 304 14.60 -8.34 -11.29
CA PRO A 304 15.09 -9.70 -11.56
C PRO A 304 16.37 -9.99 -10.78
N LYS A 305 16.45 -11.18 -10.18
CA LYS A 305 17.63 -11.58 -9.41
C LYS A 305 18.59 -12.46 -10.23
N GLY A 306 18.09 -13.04 -11.32
CA GLY A 306 18.89 -13.88 -12.21
C GLY A 306 19.66 -14.97 -11.47
N GLU A 307 20.89 -15.27 -11.94
CA GLU A 307 21.82 -16.18 -11.29
C GLU A 307 22.53 -15.55 -10.09
N ASP A 308 22.58 -14.21 -10.03
CA ASP A 308 23.27 -13.43 -8.99
C ASP A 308 22.52 -13.41 -7.65
N GLY A 309 21.23 -13.73 -7.64
CA GLY A 309 20.44 -13.82 -6.42
C GLY A 309 20.45 -12.53 -5.60
N ALA A 310 20.97 -12.59 -4.38
CA ALA A 310 21.04 -11.46 -3.46
C ALA A 310 22.00 -10.33 -3.94
N ASP A 311 23.00 -10.65 -4.75
CA ASP A 311 23.97 -9.66 -5.24
C ASP A 311 23.31 -8.65 -6.19
N ALA A 312 22.27 -9.06 -6.93
CA ALA A 312 21.47 -8.14 -7.74
C ALA A 312 20.77 -7.09 -6.86
N ASP A 313 20.15 -7.51 -5.76
CA ASP A 313 19.54 -6.58 -4.80
C ASP A 313 20.58 -5.62 -4.20
N ILE A 314 21.75 -6.13 -3.79
CA ILE A 314 22.84 -5.31 -3.24
C ILE A 314 23.26 -4.23 -4.24
N ARG A 315 23.47 -4.59 -5.52
CA ARG A 315 23.83 -3.62 -6.57
C ARG A 315 22.76 -2.55 -6.77
N ASN A 316 21.49 -2.96 -6.89
CA ASN A 316 20.39 -2.04 -7.12
C ASN A 316 20.16 -1.10 -5.92
N LEU A 317 20.23 -1.61 -4.69
CA LEU A 317 20.14 -0.80 -3.47
C LEU A 317 21.30 0.21 -3.39
N ALA A 318 22.54 -0.22 -3.68
CA ALA A 318 23.69 0.66 -3.70
C ALA A 318 23.55 1.75 -4.78
N ARG A 319 23.05 1.39 -5.97
CA ARG A 319 22.77 2.32 -7.07
C ARG A 319 21.74 3.39 -6.63
N LEU A 320 20.62 2.99 -6.06
CA LEU A 320 19.60 3.92 -5.55
C LEU A 320 20.16 4.85 -4.46
N ARG A 321 20.96 4.32 -3.51
CA ARG A 321 21.60 5.15 -2.48
C ARG A 321 22.52 6.20 -3.09
N SER A 322 23.26 5.87 -4.16
CA SER A 322 24.15 6.81 -4.85
C SER A 322 23.41 7.99 -5.48
N TYR A 323 22.13 7.83 -5.79
CA TYR A 323 21.29 8.87 -6.39
C TYR A 323 20.82 9.94 -5.40
N ARG A 324 20.95 9.70 -4.08
CA ARG A 324 20.60 10.69 -3.03
C ARG A 324 21.56 11.87 -2.97
N SER A 325 22.84 11.63 -3.20
CA SER A 325 23.85 12.69 -3.24
C SER A 325 23.94 13.27 -4.65
N ASP A 326 24.10 14.59 -4.76
CA ASP A 326 24.65 15.16 -5.97
C ASP A 326 26.04 14.56 -6.13
N ALA A 327 26.31 13.91 -7.26
CA ALA A 327 27.67 13.65 -7.65
C ALA A 327 28.35 15.04 -7.68
N ALA A 328 29.16 15.32 -6.66
CA ALA A 328 30.01 16.49 -6.66
C ALA A 328 30.70 16.47 -8.02
N GLY A 329 30.51 17.55 -8.78
CA GLY A 329 30.90 17.66 -10.16
C GLY A 329 32.32 17.10 -10.40
N THR A 330 32.42 16.12 -11.23
CA THR A 330 33.61 15.91 -12.06
C THR A 330 33.51 16.89 -13.22
N SER A 331 33.82 18.15 -12.92
CA SER A 331 34.38 19.04 -13.94
C SER A 331 35.70 18.41 -14.41
N ARG A 332 35.70 17.89 -15.61
CA ARG A 332 36.91 17.76 -16.42
C ARG A 332 36.67 18.43 -17.76
#